data_e6e877bb26d4087d0d8f4781db1ce863
#
_entry.id   e6e877bb26d4087d0d8f4781db1ce863
#
_cell.length_a   1.000
_cell.length_b   1.000
_cell.length_c   1.000
_cell.angle_alpha   90.00
_cell.angle_beta   90.00
_cell.angle_gamma   90.00
#
_symmetry.space_group_name_H-M   'P 1'
#
loop_
_entity.id
_entity.type
_entity.pdbx_description
1 polymer ?
#
loop_
_entity_poly.entity_id
_entity_poly.type
_entity_poly.pdbx_seq_one_letter_code
_entity_poly.pdbx_strand_id
1 'polypeptide(L)'
;MPSFEGSAATIHYEQRGAGDDIVWVAGGGSPGSDWHPYQMPHFERSFRNTTFDNRGIGATTCDRPQPWPIEEFAGDTAELIRGVCEPPVSLVGISFGAAIAQQVCIDHPELVRSAVVMGTGAWCTEWGWDFQQAEIDFRRAGGRLDGLMGATHYAAMLYPARVLGDRELWPRLRAQLLAWMATGENETSLIPQWEASMRFDQRAALPGCRVPMHVIAFAEDVQAPPQDGLELAELAGDAEYHLFEGMGHGSIHGHAHETLNPFIEDLIRRSG
;
A
#
# COMPACT_ATOMS: atom_id res chain seq x y z
N MET A 1 5.12 -7.98 -20.64
CA MET A 1 5.53 -7.02 -19.59
C MET A 1 6.71 -7.61 -18.86
N PRO A 2 7.65 -6.82 -18.35
CA PRO A 2 8.84 -7.36 -17.73
C PRO A 2 8.49 -8.11 -16.43
N SER A 3 9.24 -9.18 -16.17
CA SER A 3 9.22 -9.92 -14.91
C SER A 3 10.63 -10.04 -14.36
N PHE A 4 10.75 -10.08 -13.05
CA PHE A 4 11.98 -10.28 -12.31
C PHE A 4 11.91 -11.65 -11.61
N GLU A 5 12.89 -12.49 -11.88
CA GLU A 5 13.02 -13.82 -11.26
C GLU A 5 13.70 -13.65 -9.89
N GLY A 6 12.91 -13.59 -8.83
CA GLY A 6 13.39 -13.60 -7.45
C GLY A 6 13.62 -15.02 -6.94
N SER A 7 14.13 -15.14 -5.71
CA SER A 7 14.40 -16.42 -5.06
C SER A 7 13.13 -17.21 -4.68
N ALA A 8 12.01 -16.49 -4.50
CA ALA A 8 10.75 -17.04 -4.00
C ALA A 8 9.55 -16.75 -4.90
N ALA A 9 9.64 -15.76 -5.76
CA ALA A 9 8.55 -15.33 -6.64
C ALA A 9 9.10 -14.80 -7.97
N THR A 10 8.32 -14.98 -9.04
CA THR A 10 8.51 -14.27 -10.30
C THR A 10 7.65 -13.04 -10.28
N ILE A 11 8.27 -11.88 -10.09
CA ILE A 11 7.60 -10.62 -9.82
C ILE A 11 7.32 -9.89 -11.13
N HIS A 12 6.06 -9.61 -11.40
CA HIS A 12 5.65 -8.71 -12.47
C HIS A 12 5.84 -7.27 -12.04
N TYR A 13 6.52 -6.46 -12.88
CA TYR A 13 6.75 -5.04 -12.60
C TYR A 13 6.69 -4.18 -13.86
N GLU A 14 6.52 -2.87 -13.66
CA GLU A 14 6.67 -1.85 -14.71
C GLU A 14 7.58 -0.72 -14.22
N GLN A 15 8.35 -0.14 -15.14
CA GLN A 15 9.15 1.06 -14.88
C GLN A 15 8.74 2.18 -15.83
N ARG A 16 8.59 3.39 -15.27
CA ARG A 16 8.18 4.60 -16.01
C ARG A 16 9.00 5.81 -15.57
N GLY A 17 9.35 6.67 -16.53
CA GLY A 17 10.13 7.88 -16.27
C GLY A 17 11.63 7.62 -16.18
N ALA A 18 12.38 8.61 -15.68
CA ALA A 18 13.81 8.57 -15.51
C ALA A 18 14.24 9.52 -14.37
N GLY A 19 15.38 9.24 -13.75
CA GLY A 19 15.91 9.97 -12.59
C GLY A 19 16.09 9.05 -11.41
N ASP A 20 16.04 9.59 -10.19
CA ASP A 20 16.13 8.81 -8.95
C ASP A 20 14.97 7.83 -8.85
N ASP A 21 15.24 6.67 -8.23
CA ASP A 21 14.25 5.59 -8.12
C ASP A 21 13.22 5.82 -7.03
N ILE A 22 11.95 5.65 -7.40
CA ILE A 22 10.85 5.46 -6.47
C ILE A 22 10.26 4.07 -6.71
N VAL A 23 10.11 3.30 -5.63
CA VAL A 23 9.41 2.01 -5.65
C VAL A 23 8.06 2.15 -4.96
N TRP A 24 6.99 1.80 -5.66
CA TRP A 24 5.61 1.94 -5.22
C TRP A 24 5.05 0.59 -4.80
N VAL A 25 4.69 0.46 -3.52
CA VAL A 25 4.15 -0.78 -2.94
C VAL A 25 2.64 -0.64 -2.77
N ALA A 26 1.89 -1.41 -3.54
CA ALA A 26 0.43 -1.34 -3.56
C ALA A 26 -0.20 -1.92 -2.29
N GLY A 27 -1.38 -1.43 -1.95
CA GLY A 27 -2.19 -1.94 -0.84
C GLY A 27 -2.70 -3.37 -1.05
N GLY A 28 -3.37 -3.91 -0.05
CA GLY A 28 -3.92 -5.26 -0.11
C GLY A 28 -4.92 -5.43 -1.26
N GLY A 29 -4.76 -6.49 -2.06
CA GLY A 29 -5.62 -6.79 -3.20
C GLY A 29 -5.41 -5.91 -4.44
N SER A 30 -4.48 -4.96 -4.40
CA SER A 30 -4.23 -4.00 -5.48
C SER A 30 -3.02 -4.42 -6.31
N PRO A 31 -3.14 -4.45 -7.65
CA PRO A 31 -2.00 -4.58 -8.54
C PRO A 31 -1.17 -3.29 -8.58
N GLY A 32 0.09 -3.40 -8.97
CA GLY A 32 0.98 -2.25 -9.15
C GLY A 32 0.43 -1.19 -10.12
N SER A 33 -0.41 -1.61 -11.06
CA SER A 33 -1.05 -0.70 -12.02
C SER A 33 -2.06 0.29 -11.40
N ASP A 34 -2.51 0.10 -10.17
CA ASP A 34 -3.41 1.04 -9.49
C ASP A 34 -2.77 2.41 -9.26
N TRP A 35 -1.44 2.48 -9.23
CA TRP A 35 -0.68 3.73 -9.17
C TRP A 35 -0.68 4.52 -10.50
N HIS A 36 -0.98 3.86 -11.64
CA HIS A 36 -0.79 4.45 -12.97
C HIS A 36 -1.72 5.62 -13.27
N PRO A 37 -3.02 5.61 -12.96
CA PRO A 37 -3.91 6.71 -13.31
C PRO A 37 -3.64 8.01 -12.56
N TYR A 38 -3.10 7.92 -11.34
CA TYR A 38 -3.08 9.03 -10.40
C TYR A 38 -1.67 9.54 -10.06
N GLN A 39 -0.70 8.62 -9.87
CA GLN A 39 0.64 8.98 -9.44
C GLN A 39 1.61 9.11 -10.62
N MET A 40 1.57 8.17 -11.56
CA MET A 40 2.54 8.16 -12.67
C MET A 40 2.53 9.43 -13.50
N PRO A 41 1.38 10.07 -13.89
CA PRO A 41 1.39 11.31 -14.64
C PRO A 41 2.13 12.48 -13.96
N HIS A 42 2.28 12.42 -12.63
CA HIS A 42 3.03 13.39 -11.86
C HIS A 42 4.51 13.00 -11.74
N PHE A 43 4.79 11.80 -11.29
CA PHE A 43 6.14 11.38 -10.87
C PHE A 43 7.06 10.95 -12.02
N GLU A 44 6.53 10.42 -13.13
CA GLU A 44 7.35 9.99 -14.28
C GLU A 44 8.09 11.13 -14.97
N ARG A 45 7.75 12.39 -14.67
CA ARG A 45 8.43 13.58 -15.21
C ARG A 45 9.81 13.80 -14.61
N SER A 46 10.08 13.27 -13.41
CA SER A 46 11.29 13.59 -12.63
C SER A 46 11.93 12.40 -11.96
N PHE A 47 11.27 11.25 -11.95
CA PHE A 47 11.73 10.04 -11.26
C PHE A 47 11.57 8.80 -12.14
N ARG A 48 12.42 7.81 -11.90
CA ARG A 48 12.20 6.45 -12.41
C ARG A 48 11.31 5.70 -11.41
N ASN A 49 10.09 5.42 -11.82
CA ASN A 49 9.07 4.81 -10.96
C ASN A 49 8.97 3.33 -11.25
N THR A 50 9.11 2.49 -10.25
CA THR A 50 8.89 1.05 -10.31
C THR A 50 7.59 0.71 -9.57
N THR A 51 6.62 0.16 -10.28
CA THR A 51 5.39 -0.42 -9.74
C THR A 51 5.42 -1.93 -9.96
N PHE A 52 4.87 -2.72 -9.05
CA PHE A 52 4.89 -4.16 -9.15
C PHE A 52 3.68 -4.80 -8.47
N ASP A 53 3.37 -6.02 -8.87
CA ASP A 53 2.34 -6.83 -8.24
C ASP A 53 2.95 -7.60 -7.07
N ASN A 54 2.41 -7.41 -5.87
CA ASN A 54 2.79 -8.22 -4.71
C ASN A 54 2.47 -9.70 -4.96
N ARG A 55 3.17 -10.63 -4.28
CA ARG A 55 2.86 -12.07 -4.40
C ARG A 55 1.38 -12.35 -4.19
N GLY A 56 0.81 -13.21 -5.02
CA GLY A 56 -0.61 -13.55 -5.03
C GLY A 56 -1.50 -12.54 -5.76
N ILE A 57 -0.96 -11.49 -6.37
CA ILE A 57 -1.70 -10.46 -7.11
C ILE A 57 -1.25 -10.43 -8.57
N GLY A 58 -2.20 -10.12 -9.45
CA GLY A 58 -1.95 -9.83 -10.86
C GLY A 58 -1.16 -10.92 -11.57
N ALA A 59 -0.05 -10.55 -12.18
CA ALA A 59 0.80 -11.46 -12.94
C ALA A 59 2.01 -12.00 -12.15
N THR A 60 2.18 -11.62 -10.88
CA THR A 60 3.20 -12.19 -10.01
C THR A 60 2.83 -13.61 -9.58
N THR A 61 3.77 -14.54 -9.74
CA THR A 61 3.60 -15.94 -9.34
C THR A 61 4.54 -16.31 -8.20
N CYS A 62 4.08 -17.19 -7.31
CA CYS A 62 4.85 -17.68 -6.18
C CYS A 62 4.48 -19.14 -5.90
N ASP A 63 5.48 -20.02 -5.85
CA ASP A 63 5.30 -21.46 -5.59
C ASP A 63 5.39 -21.81 -4.09
N ARG A 64 5.68 -20.84 -3.23
CA ARG A 64 5.76 -21.08 -1.79
C ARG A 64 4.38 -21.31 -1.18
N PRO A 65 4.26 -22.30 -0.26
CA PRO A 65 2.99 -22.54 0.42
C PRO A 65 2.61 -21.38 1.34
N GLN A 66 1.30 -21.13 1.44
CA GLN A 66 0.74 -20.19 2.41
C GLN A 66 0.69 -20.83 3.83
N PRO A 67 0.63 -20.04 4.92
CA PRO A 67 0.53 -18.57 4.93
C PRO A 67 1.91 -17.93 4.71
N TRP A 68 1.92 -16.75 4.09
CA TRP A 68 3.13 -15.95 3.90
C TRP A 68 3.25 -14.88 5.00
N PRO A 69 4.34 -14.83 5.77
CA PRO A 69 4.58 -13.72 6.70
C PRO A 69 4.97 -12.44 5.96
N ILE A 70 4.88 -11.28 6.62
CA ILE A 70 5.17 -9.98 6.00
C ILE A 70 6.62 -9.88 5.50
N GLU A 71 7.55 -10.58 6.17
CA GLU A 71 8.97 -10.64 5.82
C GLU A 71 9.20 -11.24 4.42
N GLU A 72 8.34 -12.14 3.97
CA GLU A 72 8.45 -12.69 2.63
C GLU A 72 8.04 -11.66 1.55
N PHE A 73 7.04 -10.82 1.81
CA PHE A 73 6.68 -9.72 0.92
C PHE A 73 7.78 -8.65 0.88
N ALA A 74 8.37 -8.37 2.05
CA ALA A 74 9.51 -7.45 2.14
C ALA A 74 10.75 -8.01 1.43
N GLY A 75 11.01 -9.30 1.54
CA GLY A 75 12.07 -10.00 0.83
C GLY A 75 11.94 -9.89 -0.68
N ASP A 76 10.73 -10.15 -1.23
CA ASP A 76 10.44 -9.97 -2.66
C ASP A 76 10.71 -8.53 -3.12
N THR A 77 10.23 -7.55 -2.32
CA THR A 77 10.45 -6.14 -2.62
C THR A 77 11.94 -5.78 -2.61
N ALA A 78 12.70 -6.28 -1.64
CA ALA A 78 14.15 -6.05 -1.54
C ALA A 78 14.92 -6.70 -2.70
N GLU A 79 14.53 -7.91 -3.11
CA GLU A 79 15.13 -8.57 -4.28
C GLU A 79 14.82 -7.80 -5.58
N LEU A 80 13.58 -7.33 -5.76
CA LEU A 80 13.20 -6.49 -6.90
C LEU A 80 14.04 -5.20 -6.94
N ILE A 81 14.17 -4.49 -5.82
CA ILE A 81 14.99 -3.28 -5.72
C ILE A 81 16.42 -3.56 -6.17
N ARG A 82 17.05 -4.62 -5.65
CA ARG A 82 18.42 -5.00 -6.04
C ARG A 82 18.57 -5.36 -7.50
N GLY A 83 17.52 -5.93 -8.09
CA GLY A 83 17.56 -6.44 -9.46
C GLY A 83 17.28 -5.41 -10.54
N VAL A 84 16.44 -4.39 -10.26
CA VAL A 84 15.92 -3.49 -11.30
C VAL A 84 16.05 -1.99 -10.98
N CYS A 85 16.47 -1.63 -9.76
CA CYS A 85 16.68 -0.25 -9.35
C CYS A 85 18.16 0.05 -9.02
N GLU A 86 18.44 1.31 -8.75
CA GLU A 86 19.76 1.79 -8.26
C GLU A 86 19.61 2.25 -6.79
N PRO A 87 19.77 1.35 -5.79
CA PRO A 87 19.61 1.72 -4.39
C PRO A 87 20.69 2.72 -3.91
N PRO A 88 20.39 3.57 -2.88
CA PRO A 88 19.15 3.55 -2.13
C PRO A 88 17.99 4.24 -2.86
N VAL A 89 16.78 3.66 -2.78
CA VAL A 89 15.57 4.15 -3.42
C VAL A 89 14.66 4.90 -2.44
N SER A 90 13.73 5.72 -2.93
CA SER A 90 12.60 6.18 -2.15
C SER A 90 11.49 5.13 -2.22
N LEU A 91 10.96 4.72 -1.06
CA LEU A 91 9.93 3.68 -0.96
C LEU A 91 8.59 4.31 -0.59
N VAL A 92 7.55 4.07 -1.38
CA VAL A 92 6.22 4.64 -1.14
C VAL A 92 5.20 3.52 -1.06
N GLY A 93 4.51 3.41 0.08
CA GLY A 93 3.51 2.36 0.31
C GLY A 93 2.21 2.87 0.91
N ILE A 94 1.12 2.16 0.64
CA ILE A 94 -0.19 2.41 1.25
C ILE A 94 -0.74 1.14 1.89
N SER A 95 -1.38 1.27 3.07
CA SER A 95 -2.08 0.15 3.72
C SER A 95 -1.15 -1.05 3.92
N PHE A 96 -1.50 -2.23 3.41
CA PHE A 96 -0.63 -3.41 3.42
C PHE A 96 0.75 -3.14 2.77
N GLY A 97 0.80 -2.37 1.68
CA GLY A 97 2.05 -1.96 1.05
C GLY A 97 2.91 -1.06 1.96
N ALA A 98 2.30 -0.27 2.83
CA ALA A 98 3.01 0.51 3.83
C ALA A 98 3.58 -0.37 4.96
N ALA A 99 2.89 -1.45 5.34
CA ALA A 99 3.41 -2.45 6.27
C ALA A 99 4.63 -3.19 5.67
N ILE A 100 4.56 -3.54 4.37
CA ILE A 100 5.70 -4.10 3.63
C ILE A 100 6.87 -3.12 3.61
N ALA A 101 6.62 -1.84 3.32
CA ALA A 101 7.65 -0.80 3.28
C ALA A 101 8.35 -0.64 4.64
N GLN A 102 7.60 -0.67 5.75
CA GLN A 102 8.18 -0.67 7.11
C GLN A 102 9.11 -1.87 7.30
N GLN A 103 8.68 -3.07 6.90
CA GLN A 103 9.50 -4.27 7.03
C GLN A 103 10.79 -4.19 6.20
N VAL A 104 10.71 -3.64 4.97
CA VAL A 104 11.91 -3.40 4.14
C VAL A 104 12.87 -2.43 4.82
N CYS A 105 12.36 -1.34 5.42
CA CYS A 105 13.18 -0.37 6.15
C CYS A 105 13.88 -0.98 7.37
N ILE A 106 13.28 -1.97 8.01
CA ILE A 106 13.82 -2.68 9.17
C ILE A 106 14.88 -3.70 8.73
N ASP A 107 14.56 -4.55 7.74
CA ASP A 107 15.40 -5.69 7.35
C ASP A 107 16.51 -5.32 6.36
N HIS A 108 16.26 -4.29 5.53
CA HIS A 108 17.13 -3.88 4.42
C HIS A 108 17.33 -2.37 4.35
N PRO A 109 17.74 -1.69 5.46
CA PRO A 109 17.87 -0.23 5.51
C PRO A 109 18.83 0.33 4.47
N GLU A 110 19.82 -0.45 4.03
CA GLU A 110 20.77 -0.06 3.00
C GLU A 110 20.16 0.16 1.60
N LEU A 111 18.94 -0.37 1.38
CA LEU A 111 18.24 -0.23 0.11
C LEU A 111 17.36 1.00 0.04
N VAL A 112 17.05 1.62 1.19
CA VAL A 112 16.01 2.65 1.30
C VAL A 112 16.61 3.98 1.76
N ARG A 113 16.46 5.02 0.94
CA ARG A 113 16.83 6.39 1.25
C ARG A 113 15.87 7.04 2.23
N SER A 114 14.58 6.88 1.95
CA SER A 114 13.46 7.31 2.80
C SER A 114 12.20 6.52 2.44
N ALA A 115 11.27 6.45 3.38
CA ALA A 115 9.98 5.81 3.16
C ALA A 115 8.83 6.78 3.40
N VAL A 116 7.83 6.74 2.50
CA VAL A 116 6.52 7.38 2.70
C VAL A 116 5.51 6.26 2.91
N VAL A 117 4.96 6.16 4.11
CA VAL A 117 4.01 5.12 4.51
C VAL A 117 2.66 5.75 4.83
N MET A 118 1.59 5.27 4.18
CA MET A 118 0.27 5.91 4.22
C MET A 118 -0.80 4.93 4.69
N GLY A 119 -1.76 5.42 5.50
CA GLY A 119 -2.93 4.64 5.93
C GLY A 119 -2.54 3.31 6.59
N THR A 120 -1.68 3.36 7.61
CA THR A 120 -1.10 2.19 8.27
C THR A 120 -0.78 2.48 9.73
N GLY A 121 -0.55 1.43 10.52
CA GLY A 121 -0.01 1.51 11.87
C GLY A 121 1.29 0.72 12.00
N ALA A 122 1.80 0.58 13.22
CA ALA A 122 2.96 -0.23 13.58
C ALA A 122 2.62 -1.73 13.76
N TRP A 123 1.34 -2.05 13.92
CA TRP A 123 0.81 -3.38 14.17
C TRP A 123 -0.67 -3.45 13.78
N CYS A 124 -1.22 -4.67 13.73
CA CYS A 124 -2.65 -4.86 13.48
C CYS A 124 -3.43 -4.71 14.78
N THR A 125 -4.15 -3.58 14.94
CA THR A 125 -5.00 -3.32 16.11
C THR A 125 -6.19 -4.26 16.19
N GLU A 126 -6.89 -4.31 17.34
CA GLU A 126 -8.08 -5.16 17.53
C GLU A 126 -9.15 -4.90 16.47
N TRP A 127 -9.38 -3.62 16.12
CA TRP A 127 -10.30 -3.26 15.04
C TRP A 127 -9.87 -3.82 13.68
N GLY A 128 -8.59 -3.64 13.33
CA GLY A 128 -8.01 -4.17 12.09
C GLY A 128 -8.09 -5.69 12.04
N TRP A 129 -7.85 -6.35 13.17
CA TRP A 129 -7.99 -7.80 13.29
C TRP A 129 -9.42 -8.27 13.05
N ASP A 130 -10.41 -7.70 13.77
CA ASP A 130 -11.81 -8.10 13.66
C ASP A 130 -12.34 -7.85 12.24
N PHE A 131 -12.00 -6.71 11.64
CA PHE A 131 -12.38 -6.38 10.27
C PHE A 131 -11.84 -7.42 9.27
N GLN A 132 -10.54 -7.69 9.30
CA GLN A 132 -9.90 -8.62 8.36
C GLN A 132 -10.36 -10.07 8.61
N GLN A 133 -10.52 -10.49 9.86
CA GLN A 133 -11.01 -11.82 10.20
C GLN A 133 -12.45 -12.03 9.72
N ALA A 134 -13.32 -11.02 9.90
CA ALA A 134 -14.70 -11.08 9.40
C ALA A 134 -14.77 -11.24 7.87
N GLU A 135 -13.92 -10.51 7.15
CA GLU A 135 -13.80 -10.61 5.70
C GLU A 135 -13.26 -11.98 5.25
N ILE A 136 -12.27 -12.53 5.97
CA ILE A 136 -11.73 -13.89 5.72
C ILE A 136 -12.80 -14.93 5.94
N ASP A 137 -13.49 -14.89 7.08
CA ASP A 137 -14.52 -15.87 7.44
C ASP A 137 -15.70 -15.81 6.46
N PHE A 138 -16.13 -14.61 6.05
CA PHE A 138 -17.14 -14.42 5.05
C PHE A 138 -16.77 -15.11 3.72
N ARG A 139 -15.55 -14.90 3.22
CA ARG A 139 -15.09 -15.53 1.97
C ARG A 139 -14.91 -17.04 2.09
N ARG A 140 -14.37 -17.51 3.21
CA ARG A 140 -14.23 -18.96 3.47
C ARG A 140 -15.57 -19.68 3.56
N ALA A 141 -16.61 -18.98 3.98
CA ALA A 141 -17.98 -19.48 3.95
C ALA A 141 -18.64 -19.43 2.55
N GLY A 142 -17.90 -19.03 1.52
CA GLY A 142 -18.38 -18.89 0.14
C GLY A 142 -19.08 -17.56 -0.15
N GLY A 143 -18.98 -16.59 0.76
CA GLY A 143 -19.50 -15.24 0.56
C GLY A 143 -18.68 -14.48 -0.48
N ARG A 144 -19.37 -13.59 -1.22
CA ARG A 144 -18.76 -12.74 -2.25
C ARG A 144 -19.21 -11.30 -2.06
N LEU A 145 -18.25 -10.38 -2.09
CA LEU A 145 -18.51 -8.95 -2.14
C LEU A 145 -18.34 -8.48 -3.59
N ASP A 146 -19.35 -8.70 -4.40
CA ASP A 146 -19.34 -8.34 -5.81
C ASP A 146 -20.41 -7.28 -6.16
N GLY A 147 -20.38 -6.79 -7.38
CA GLY A 147 -21.35 -5.85 -7.92
C GLY A 147 -21.51 -4.62 -7.03
N LEU A 148 -22.75 -4.14 -6.93
CA LEU A 148 -23.05 -2.92 -6.18
C LEU A 148 -22.87 -3.10 -4.67
N MET A 149 -23.11 -4.31 -4.14
CA MET A 149 -22.89 -4.59 -2.71
C MET A 149 -21.43 -4.46 -2.34
N GLY A 150 -20.52 -5.08 -3.11
CA GLY A 150 -19.08 -4.94 -2.91
C GLY A 150 -18.61 -3.50 -3.09
N ALA A 151 -19.05 -2.83 -4.16
CA ALA A 151 -18.67 -1.44 -4.43
C ALA A 151 -19.09 -0.49 -3.30
N THR A 152 -20.29 -0.65 -2.72
CA THR A 152 -20.77 0.19 -1.63
C THR A 152 -20.10 -0.15 -0.29
N HIS A 153 -19.81 -1.44 -0.04
CA HIS A 153 -19.06 -1.88 1.13
C HIS A 153 -17.66 -1.24 1.14
N TYR A 154 -16.90 -1.43 0.08
CA TYR A 154 -15.56 -0.84 -0.01
C TYR A 154 -15.58 0.67 -0.06
N ALA A 155 -16.56 1.28 -0.72
CA ALA A 155 -16.68 2.74 -0.72
C ALA A 155 -16.81 3.31 0.70
N ALA A 156 -17.59 2.67 1.56
CA ALA A 156 -17.77 3.10 2.96
C ALA A 156 -16.47 2.95 3.79
N MET A 157 -15.59 2.01 3.41
CA MET A 157 -14.29 1.82 4.07
C MET A 157 -13.18 2.73 3.51
N LEU A 158 -13.30 3.14 2.24
CA LEU A 158 -12.24 3.84 1.54
C LEU A 158 -12.40 5.36 1.53
N TYR A 159 -13.64 5.86 1.52
CA TYR A 159 -13.91 7.27 1.25
C TYR A 159 -14.73 7.95 2.35
N PRO A 160 -14.41 9.21 2.67
CA PRO A 160 -15.18 10.00 3.63
C PRO A 160 -16.63 10.23 3.17
N ALA A 161 -17.54 10.43 4.12
CA ALA A 161 -18.97 10.65 3.85
C ALA A 161 -19.21 11.80 2.86
N ARG A 162 -18.39 12.88 2.92
CA ARG A 162 -18.49 14.02 1.99
C ARG A 162 -18.22 13.62 0.52
N VAL A 163 -17.33 12.66 0.30
CA VAL A 163 -17.00 12.13 -1.04
C VAL A 163 -18.12 11.24 -1.55
N LEU A 164 -18.69 10.40 -0.67
CA LEU A 164 -19.83 9.54 -1.02
C LEU A 164 -21.09 10.34 -1.34
N GLY A 165 -21.24 11.52 -0.71
CA GLY A 165 -22.36 12.44 -0.96
C GLY A 165 -22.15 13.38 -2.17
N ASP A 166 -20.96 13.41 -2.75
CA ASP A 166 -20.65 14.25 -3.90
C ASP A 166 -21.25 13.68 -5.19
N ARG A 167 -22.03 14.50 -5.90
CA ARG A 167 -22.79 14.06 -7.09
C ARG A 167 -21.93 13.83 -8.34
N GLU A 168 -20.72 14.35 -8.37
CA GLU A 168 -19.77 14.19 -9.48
C GLU A 168 -18.71 13.12 -9.17
N LEU A 169 -18.18 13.12 -7.94
CA LEU A 169 -17.16 12.17 -7.54
C LEU A 169 -17.73 10.74 -7.38
N TRP A 170 -18.83 10.60 -6.68
CA TRP A 170 -19.37 9.26 -6.40
C TRP A 170 -19.65 8.42 -7.64
N PRO A 171 -20.29 8.91 -8.73
CA PRO A 171 -20.50 8.11 -9.92
C PRO A 171 -19.21 7.58 -10.55
N ARG A 172 -18.12 8.38 -10.51
CA ARG A 172 -16.79 7.97 -11.00
C ARG A 172 -16.18 6.88 -10.13
N LEU A 173 -16.13 7.11 -8.81
CA LEU A 173 -15.56 6.16 -7.85
C LEU A 173 -16.35 4.84 -7.85
N ARG A 174 -17.67 4.90 -7.94
CA ARG A 174 -18.50 3.71 -8.09
C ARG A 174 -18.15 2.91 -9.34
N ALA A 175 -17.94 3.57 -10.47
CA ALA A 175 -17.55 2.90 -11.71
C ALA A 175 -16.20 2.21 -11.59
N GLN A 176 -15.22 2.83 -10.92
CA GLN A 176 -13.91 2.24 -10.63
C GLN A 176 -14.02 1.02 -9.71
N LEU A 177 -14.77 1.15 -8.62
CA LEU A 177 -15.01 0.04 -7.69
C LEU A 177 -15.72 -1.13 -8.37
N LEU A 178 -16.72 -0.86 -9.19
CA LEU A 178 -17.40 -1.92 -9.96
C LEU A 178 -16.46 -2.61 -10.96
N ALA A 179 -15.56 -1.86 -11.61
CA ALA A 179 -14.56 -2.42 -12.50
C ALA A 179 -13.56 -3.30 -11.73
N TRP A 180 -13.09 -2.84 -10.57
CA TRP A 180 -12.22 -3.62 -9.69
C TRP A 180 -12.90 -4.90 -9.20
N MET A 181 -14.18 -4.83 -8.77
CA MET A 181 -14.95 -6.02 -8.38
C MET A 181 -15.08 -7.03 -9.52
N ALA A 182 -15.15 -6.57 -10.77
CA ALA A 182 -15.32 -7.44 -11.93
C ALA A 182 -14.05 -8.23 -12.30
N THR A 183 -12.87 -7.85 -11.81
CA THR A 183 -11.63 -8.60 -12.06
C THR A 183 -11.59 -9.93 -11.32
N GLY A 184 -12.34 -10.08 -10.23
CA GLY A 184 -12.33 -11.26 -9.36
C GLY A 184 -11.05 -11.42 -8.52
N GLU A 185 -10.06 -10.56 -8.70
CA GLU A 185 -8.77 -10.62 -8.00
C GLU A 185 -8.93 -10.48 -6.47
N ASN A 186 -9.87 -9.65 -6.04
CA ASN A 186 -10.10 -9.41 -4.62
C ASN A 186 -10.71 -10.60 -3.85
N GLU A 187 -11.10 -11.68 -4.52
CA GLU A 187 -11.79 -12.80 -3.87
C GLU A 187 -10.86 -13.83 -3.25
N THR A 188 -9.74 -14.12 -3.91
CA THR A 188 -8.80 -15.16 -3.49
C THR A 188 -7.48 -14.60 -3.01
N SER A 189 -7.04 -13.48 -3.57
CA SER A 189 -5.74 -12.87 -3.31
C SER A 189 -5.66 -12.12 -1.99
N LEU A 190 -6.80 -11.63 -1.48
CA LEU A 190 -6.84 -10.86 -0.23
C LEU A 190 -6.57 -11.71 1.01
N ILE A 191 -7.04 -12.96 1.06
CA ILE A 191 -6.92 -13.79 2.27
C ILE A 191 -5.47 -13.93 2.73
N PRO A 192 -4.49 -14.35 1.89
CA PRO A 192 -3.10 -14.48 2.33
C PRO A 192 -2.47 -13.15 2.76
N GLN A 193 -2.85 -12.05 2.13
CA GLN A 193 -2.35 -10.72 2.48
C GLN A 193 -2.93 -10.23 3.81
N TRP A 194 -4.23 -10.45 4.06
CA TRP A 194 -4.83 -10.16 5.36
C TRP A 194 -4.27 -11.04 6.48
N GLU A 195 -4.03 -12.33 6.23
CA GLU A 195 -3.37 -13.19 7.20
C GLU A 195 -1.95 -12.70 7.56
N ALA A 196 -1.22 -12.14 6.60
CA ALA A 196 0.06 -11.50 6.85
C ALA A 196 -0.10 -10.20 7.65
N SER A 197 -1.04 -9.34 7.23
CA SER A 197 -1.35 -8.07 7.90
C SER A 197 -1.82 -8.27 9.35
N MET A 198 -2.66 -9.27 9.61
CA MET A 198 -3.13 -9.57 10.98
C MET A 198 -2.02 -9.98 11.94
N ARG A 199 -0.94 -10.58 11.43
CA ARG A 199 0.21 -11.03 12.23
C ARG A 199 1.35 -10.03 12.27
N PHE A 200 1.21 -8.93 11.56
CA PHE A 200 2.18 -7.87 11.50
C PHE A 200 2.28 -7.13 12.85
N ASP A 201 3.48 -7.04 13.40
CA ASP A 201 3.79 -6.26 14.61
C ASP A 201 5.25 -5.80 14.58
N GLN A 202 5.47 -4.52 14.32
CA GLN A 202 6.80 -3.91 14.20
C GLN A 202 7.18 -3.06 15.42
N ARG A 203 6.36 -3.02 16.47
CA ARG A 203 6.56 -2.17 17.64
C ARG A 203 7.91 -2.38 18.31
N ALA A 204 8.41 -3.62 18.32
CA ALA A 204 9.71 -3.93 18.91
C ALA A 204 10.91 -3.52 18.03
N ALA A 205 10.75 -3.51 16.70
CA ALA A 205 11.83 -3.25 15.75
C ALA A 205 11.95 -1.78 15.35
N LEU A 206 10.82 -1.06 15.26
CA LEU A 206 10.75 0.35 14.83
C LEU A 206 11.69 1.30 15.59
N PRO A 207 11.90 1.20 16.91
CA PRO A 207 12.84 2.08 17.60
C PRO A 207 14.30 1.95 17.11
N GLY A 208 14.62 0.83 16.48
CA GLY A 208 15.94 0.57 15.87
C GLY A 208 16.05 1.01 14.41
N CYS A 209 14.94 1.30 13.75
CA CYS A 209 14.93 1.73 12.35
C CYS A 209 15.57 3.11 12.20
N ARG A 210 16.49 3.24 11.24
CA ARG A 210 17.25 4.47 10.97
C ARG A 210 16.90 5.09 9.61
N VAL A 211 16.02 4.45 8.85
CA VAL A 211 15.52 4.99 7.59
C VAL A 211 14.56 6.13 7.91
N PRO A 212 14.75 7.35 7.38
CA PRO A 212 13.79 8.44 7.52
C PRO A 212 12.41 8.01 7.01
N MET A 213 11.39 8.21 7.85
CA MET A 213 10.02 7.73 7.55
C MET A 213 9.02 8.89 7.63
N HIS A 214 8.23 9.07 6.60
CA HIS A 214 7.13 10.02 6.56
C HIS A 214 5.81 9.26 6.65
N VAL A 215 5.13 9.40 7.79
CA VAL A 215 3.87 8.72 8.07
C VAL A 215 2.72 9.65 7.69
N ILE A 216 1.98 9.29 6.65
CA ILE A 216 0.79 10.04 6.22
C ILE A 216 -0.46 9.32 6.74
N ALA A 217 -1.22 10.00 7.56
CA ALA A 217 -2.51 9.53 8.07
C ALA A 217 -3.66 10.36 7.48
N PHE A 218 -4.80 9.73 7.33
CA PHE A 218 -6.02 10.35 6.83
C PHE A 218 -7.04 10.46 7.96
N ALA A 219 -7.56 11.67 8.22
CA ALA A 219 -8.39 11.94 9.39
C ALA A 219 -9.72 11.17 9.43
N GLU A 220 -10.23 10.76 8.26
CA GLU A 220 -11.46 9.98 8.13
C GLU A 220 -11.18 8.54 7.66
N ASP A 221 -9.99 8.02 7.92
CA ASP A 221 -9.63 6.63 7.65
C ASP A 221 -10.23 5.70 8.72
N VAL A 222 -11.11 4.80 8.30
CA VAL A 222 -11.73 3.81 9.19
C VAL A 222 -11.03 2.45 9.16
N GLN A 223 -10.15 2.21 8.17
CA GLN A 223 -9.38 0.96 8.10
C GLN A 223 -8.10 1.04 8.94
N ALA A 224 -7.39 2.18 8.83
CA ALA A 224 -6.22 2.50 9.63
C ALA A 224 -6.44 3.88 10.28
N PRO A 225 -7.11 3.93 11.43
CA PRO A 225 -7.38 5.19 12.13
C PRO A 225 -6.12 6.02 12.32
N PRO A 226 -6.21 7.36 12.26
CA PRO A 226 -5.02 8.23 12.29
C PRO A 226 -4.16 8.08 13.55
N GLN A 227 -4.74 7.57 14.64
CA GLN A 227 -4.02 7.24 15.87
C GLN A 227 -2.98 6.12 15.67
N ASP A 228 -3.27 5.15 14.79
CA ASP A 228 -2.35 4.04 14.49
C ASP A 228 -1.10 4.58 13.77
N GLY A 229 -1.29 5.54 12.86
CA GLY A 229 -0.18 6.24 12.20
C GLY A 229 0.62 7.14 13.14
N LEU A 230 -0.03 7.77 14.11
CA LEU A 230 0.64 8.58 15.13
C LEU A 230 1.52 7.69 16.03
N GLU A 231 0.98 6.56 16.52
CA GLU A 231 1.75 5.57 17.28
C GLU A 231 2.97 5.06 16.49
N LEU A 232 2.78 4.76 15.20
CA LEU A 232 3.89 4.36 14.33
C LEU A 232 4.99 5.41 14.29
N ALA A 233 4.64 6.69 14.09
CA ALA A 233 5.61 7.78 14.04
C ALA A 233 6.32 8.01 15.37
N GLU A 234 5.62 7.84 16.50
CA GLU A 234 6.21 7.94 17.85
C GLU A 234 7.17 6.79 18.16
N LEU A 235 6.94 5.61 17.58
CA LEU A 235 7.79 4.44 17.78
C LEU A 235 9.03 4.43 16.89
N ALA A 236 8.91 4.96 15.67
CA ALA A 236 10.02 4.97 14.72
C ALA A 236 11.09 5.99 15.14
N GLY A 237 12.35 5.59 15.00
CA GLY A 237 13.49 6.38 15.49
C GLY A 237 13.77 7.69 14.72
N ASP A 238 13.30 7.78 13.45
CA ASP A 238 13.44 8.95 12.58
C ASP A 238 12.17 9.06 11.71
N ALA A 239 11.08 9.61 12.29
CA ALA A 239 9.81 9.71 11.59
C ALA A 239 9.14 11.07 11.77
N GLU A 240 8.46 11.53 10.69
CA GLU A 240 7.58 12.69 10.68
C GLU A 240 6.13 12.25 10.46
N TYR A 241 5.18 12.76 11.26
CA TYR A 241 3.75 12.49 11.13
C TYR A 241 3.02 13.61 10.40
N HIS A 242 2.18 13.24 9.43
CA HIS A 242 1.41 14.18 8.61
C HIS A 242 -0.06 13.74 8.56
N LEU A 243 -0.97 14.56 9.11
CA LEU A 243 -2.41 14.31 9.10
C LEU A 243 -3.09 15.11 8.00
N PHE A 244 -3.88 14.43 7.16
CA PHE A 244 -4.69 15.07 6.13
C PHE A 244 -6.17 15.02 6.47
N GLU A 245 -6.75 16.20 6.73
CA GLU A 245 -8.17 16.38 7.01
C GLU A 245 -9.02 16.12 5.76
N GLY A 246 -10.21 15.56 5.98
CA GLY A 246 -11.18 15.30 4.92
C GLY A 246 -10.76 14.20 3.94
N MET A 247 -9.84 13.33 4.33
CA MET A 247 -9.37 12.21 3.53
C MET A 247 -9.60 10.90 4.28
N GLY A 248 -9.88 9.83 3.55
CA GLY A 248 -9.99 8.46 4.04
C GLY A 248 -9.02 7.54 3.32
N HIS A 249 -9.07 6.25 3.62
CA HIS A 249 -8.09 5.25 3.21
C HIS A 249 -7.77 5.21 1.71
N GLY A 250 -8.78 5.32 0.85
CA GLY A 250 -8.65 5.30 -0.62
C GLY A 250 -8.45 6.66 -1.28
N SER A 251 -8.28 7.74 -0.51
CA SER A 251 -8.27 9.11 -1.05
C SER A 251 -7.17 9.38 -2.05
N ILE A 252 -6.01 8.73 -1.93
CA ILE A 252 -4.90 8.87 -2.86
C ILE A 252 -5.23 8.34 -4.27
N HIS A 253 -6.14 7.37 -4.35
CA HIS A 253 -6.62 6.81 -5.60
C HIS A 253 -8.00 7.38 -5.94
N GLY A 254 -8.07 8.61 -6.46
CA GLY A 254 -9.34 9.10 -6.95
C GLY A 254 -9.62 10.57 -6.79
N HIS A 255 -9.56 11.14 -5.56
CA HIS A 255 -9.98 12.53 -5.38
C HIS A 255 -8.94 13.45 -4.71
N ALA A 256 -7.91 12.90 -4.08
CA ALA A 256 -6.92 13.69 -3.33
C ALA A 256 -5.50 13.61 -3.89
N HIS A 257 -5.28 12.87 -4.98
CA HIS A 257 -3.96 12.70 -5.58
C HIS A 257 -3.31 14.04 -6.01
N GLU A 258 -4.10 15.01 -6.46
CA GLU A 258 -3.60 16.34 -6.85
C GLU A 258 -3.01 17.12 -5.66
N THR A 259 -3.50 16.85 -4.44
CA THR A 259 -2.94 17.41 -3.20
C THR A 259 -1.78 16.58 -2.67
N LEU A 260 -1.92 15.26 -2.70
CA LEU A 260 -0.95 14.35 -2.10
C LEU A 260 0.31 14.18 -2.95
N ASN A 261 0.21 14.14 -4.28
CA ASN A 261 1.39 13.92 -5.13
C ASN A 261 2.47 14.99 -4.97
N PRO A 262 2.17 16.31 -5.03
CA PRO A 262 3.19 17.33 -4.77
C PRO A 262 3.77 17.27 -3.36
N PHE A 263 2.96 16.89 -2.37
CA PHE A 263 3.42 16.75 -0.99
C PHE A 263 4.38 15.56 -0.84
N ILE A 264 4.04 14.39 -1.40
CA ILE A 264 4.91 13.20 -1.42
C ILE A 264 6.23 13.51 -2.16
N GLU A 265 6.15 14.21 -3.29
CA GLU A 265 7.34 14.63 -4.03
C GLU A 265 8.27 15.51 -3.17
N ASP A 266 7.71 16.47 -2.43
CA ASP A 266 8.48 17.33 -1.53
C ASP A 266 9.18 16.52 -0.41
N LEU A 267 8.47 15.55 0.20
CA LEU A 267 9.04 14.64 1.20
C LEU A 267 10.24 13.86 0.62
N ILE A 268 10.07 13.25 -0.55
CA ILE A 268 11.11 12.49 -1.23
C ILE A 268 12.34 13.38 -1.51
N ARG A 269 12.13 14.59 -2.04
CA ARG A 269 13.22 15.51 -2.37
C ARG A 269 13.98 16.03 -1.15
N ARG A 270 13.31 16.22 -0.01
CA ARG A 270 13.95 16.68 1.24
C ARG A 270 14.80 15.60 1.89
N SER A 271 14.55 14.33 1.58
CA SER A 271 15.27 13.17 2.12
C SER A 271 16.40 12.68 1.20
N GLY A 272 16.64 13.37 0.08
CA GLY A 272 17.61 13.02 -0.98
C GLY A 272 18.97 13.68 -0.89
#